data_6567d3115c43cc31059e87bfe19d5fc2
#
_entry.id   6567d3115c43cc31059e87bfe19d5fc2
#
_cell.length_a   1.000
_cell.length_b   1.000
_cell.length_c   1.000
_cell.angle_alpha   90.00
_cell.angle_beta   90.00
_cell.angle_gamma   90.00
#
_symmetry.space_group_name_H-M   'P 1'
#
loop_
_entity.id
_entity.type
_entity.pdbx_description
1 polymer ?
#
loop_
_entity_poly.entity_id
_entity_poly.type
_entity_poly.pdbx_seq_one_letter_code
_entity_poly.pdbx_strand_id
1 'polypeptide(L)'
;MTDFNKIVARFATLGTVESVKALGNGLINDTYVVRTSEADAPDYVLQRINHHIFTDVDVLQGNIEAVTAHIRRKLQEAGTDDIDRKVLRFIPVKEDGKTYYHDGESYWRMMVFIPGAHTLEAVTPESSRCAGKAFGEFQSMLVDIDADLKESIPDFHNMELRLRQLREAVASLSLIHI
;
A
#
# COMPACT_ATOMS: atom_id res chain seq x y z
N MET A 1 11.52 -15.27 -15.59
CA MET A 1 12.26 -14.32 -14.73
C MET A 1 11.68 -12.95 -14.98
N THR A 2 11.21 -12.24 -13.96
CA THR A 2 10.54 -10.93 -14.08
C THR A 2 11.54 -9.89 -14.59
N ASP A 3 11.21 -9.21 -15.68
CA ASP A 3 12.02 -8.12 -16.24
C ASP A 3 11.57 -6.80 -15.62
N PHE A 4 12.14 -6.46 -14.46
CA PHE A 4 11.79 -5.25 -13.73
C PHE A 4 12.02 -3.97 -14.55
N ASN A 5 13.01 -3.93 -15.42
CA ASN A 5 13.28 -2.74 -16.23
C ASN A 5 12.12 -2.45 -17.19
N LYS A 6 11.55 -3.50 -17.80
CA LYS A 6 10.35 -3.34 -18.65
C LYS A 6 9.13 -2.85 -17.86
N ILE A 7 8.96 -3.34 -16.63
CA ILE A 7 7.84 -2.93 -15.77
C ILE A 7 8.01 -1.47 -15.35
N VAL A 8 9.19 -1.10 -14.80
CA VAL A 8 9.48 0.26 -14.35
C VAL A 8 9.35 1.27 -15.49
N ALA A 9 9.78 0.91 -16.70
CA ALA A 9 9.69 1.78 -17.89
C ALA A 9 8.25 2.18 -18.27
N ARG A 10 7.22 1.45 -17.78
CA ARG A 10 5.81 1.80 -17.98
C ARG A 10 5.35 2.98 -17.14
N PHE A 11 6.02 3.24 -16.02
CA PHE A 11 5.64 4.32 -15.12
C PHE A 11 6.35 5.63 -15.48
N ALA A 12 5.69 6.76 -15.18
CA ALA A 12 6.21 8.11 -15.43
C ALA A 12 7.25 8.52 -14.36
N THR A 13 8.32 7.73 -14.24
CA THR A 13 9.42 7.98 -13.31
C THR A 13 10.32 9.11 -13.80
N LEU A 14 10.96 9.80 -12.85
CA LEU A 14 12.08 10.70 -13.10
C LEU A 14 13.39 9.96 -12.83
N GLY A 15 14.44 10.33 -13.56
CA GLY A 15 15.76 9.74 -13.40
C GLY A 15 15.93 8.38 -14.11
N THR A 16 17.16 7.91 -14.11
CA THR A 16 17.57 6.64 -14.71
C THR A 16 17.62 5.56 -13.65
N VAL A 17 17.02 4.40 -13.92
CA VAL A 17 17.04 3.27 -12.99
C VAL A 17 18.44 2.68 -12.89
N GLU A 18 19.01 2.69 -11.70
CA GLU A 18 20.29 2.07 -11.40
C GLU A 18 20.13 0.62 -10.94
N SER A 19 19.18 0.37 -10.03
CA SER A 19 18.96 -0.97 -9.50
C SER A 19 17.54 -1.18 -8.99
N VAL A 20 17.11 -2.45 -9.00
CA VAL A 20 15.86 -2.91 -8.38
C VAL A 20 16.21 -4.05 -7.43
N LYS A 21 15.86 -3.92 -6.14
CA LYS A 21 16.17 -4.90 -5.10
C LYS A 21 14.95 -5.16 -4.24
N ALA A 22 14.78 -6.38 -3.76
CA ALA A 22 13.73 -6.71 -2.81
C ALA A 22 13.81 -5.83 -1.55
N LEU A 23 12.68 -5.37 -1.07
CA LEU A 23 12.54 -4.52 0.11
C LEU A 23 11.65 -5.20 1.14
N GLY A 24 12.28 -5.68 2.22
CA GLY A 24 11.59 -6.32 3.34
C GLY A 24 10.98 -7.69 3.01
N ASN A 25 10.25 -8.24 3.97
CA ASN A 25 9.54 -9.52 3.87
C ASN A 25 8.03 -9.27 3.91
N GLY A 26 7.49 -8.60 2.88
CA GLY A 26 6.05 -8.36 2.78
C GLY A 26 5.27 -9.68 2.82
N LEU A 27 4.24 -9.76 3.69
CA LEU A 27 3.42 -10.97 3.83
C LEU A 27 2.38 -11.10 2.71
N ILE A 28 2.02 -10.01 2.07
CA ILE A 28 0.94 -9.97 1.07
C ILE A 28 1.48 -9.61 -0.31
N ASN A 29 2.15 -8.46 -0.42
CA ASN A 29 2.68 -7.96 -1.68
C ASN A 29 4.19 -8.15 -1.76
N ASP A 30 4.72 -8.50 -2.93
CA ASP A 30 6.16 -8.43 -3.14
C ASP A 30 6.56 -6.97 -3.35
N THR A 31 7.54 -6.54 -2.59
CA THR A 31 7.96 -5.14 -2.57
C THR A 31 9.43 -5.01 -2.95
N TYR A 32 9.73 -4.03 -3.79
CA TYR A 32 11.07 -3.76 -4.29
C TYR A 32 11.39 -2.27 -4.15
N VAL A 33 12.63 -1.94 -3.83
CA VAL A 33 13.16 -0.58 -3.96
C VAL A 33 13.80 -0.42 -5.32
N VAL A 34 13.43 0.66 -6.01
CA VAL A 34 14.01 1.08 -7.29
C VAL A 34 14.88 2.29 -7.01
N ARG A 35 16.19 2.15 -7.23
CA ARG A 35 17.15 3.25 -7.06
C ARG A 35 17.38 3.96 -8.38
N THR A 36 17.48 5.28 -8.30
CA THR A 36 17.84 6.15 -9.43
C THR A 36 19.29 6.62 -9.31
N SER A 37 19.95 6.88 -10.44
CA SER A 37 21.35 7.31 -10.46
C SER A 37 21.53 8.78 -10.17
N GLU A 38 20.52 9.60 -10.43
CA GLU A 38 20.57 11.04 -10.27
C GLU A 38 20.23 11.45 -8.83
N ALA A 39 21.07 12.28 -8.22
CA ALA A 39 20.92 12.70 -6.82
C ALA A 39 19.67 13.55 -6.55
N ASP A 40 19.12 14.19 -7.56
CA ASP A 40 17.92 15.02 -7.49
C ASP A 40 16.65 14.29 -7.93
N ALA A 41 16.77 13.05 -8.45
CA ALA A 41 15.63 12.21 -8.76
C ALA A 41 15.22 11.37 -7.53
N PRO A 42 13.92 11.17 -7.29
CA PRO A 42 13.47 10.32 -6.19
C PRO A 42 13.74 8.86 -6.49
N ASP A 43 14.02 8.08 -5.46
CA ASP A 43 13.88 6.63 -5.50
C ASP A 43 12.40 6.24 -5.44
N TYR A 44 12.10 4.98 -5.78
CA TYR A 44 10.72 4.48 -5.80
C TYR A 44 10.58 3.14 -5.08
N VAL A 45 9.34 2.86 -4.70
CA VAL A 45 8.90 1.52 -4.30
C VAL A 45 8.04 0.94 -5.41
N LEU A 46 8.45 -0.20 -5.95
CA LEU A 46 7.66 -1.01 -6.87
C LEU A 46 7.02 -2.16 -6.09
N GLN A 47 5.71 -2.36 -6.23
CA GLN A 47 5.01 -3.47 -5.62
C GLN A 47 4.29 -4.32 -6.64
N ARG A 48 4.44 -5.65 -6.53
CA ARG A 48 3.55 -6.61 -7.15
C ARG A 48 2.35 -6.82 -6.24
N ILE A 49 1.17 -6.47 -6.72
CA ILE A 49 -0.08 -6.58 -5.97
C ILE A 49 -0.50 -8.06 -5.95
N ASN A 50 -0.78 -8.60 -4.77
CA ASN A 50 -1.33 -9.94 -4.64
C ASN A 50 -2.82 -9.92 -5.01
N HIS A 51 -3.12 -10.12 -6.29
CA HIS A 51 -4.48 -10.13 -6.82
C HIS A 51 -5.30 -11.38 -6.45
N HIS A 52 -4.71 -12.36 -5.77
CA HIS A 52 -5.46 -13.45 -5.14
C HIS A 52 -6.14 -13.01 -3.84
N ILE A 53 -5.57 -12.00 -3.16
CA ILE A 53 -6.15 -11.37 -1.97
C ILE A 53 -7.00 -10.16 -2.37
N PHE A 54 -6.45 -9.27 -3.21
CA PHE A 54 -7.13 -8.10 -3.74
C PHE A 54 -7.71 -8.45 -5.12
N THR A 55 -8.84 -9.12 -5.12
CA THR A 55 -9.44 -9.68 -6.35
C THR A 55 -9.92 -8.64 -7.35
N ASP A 56 -10.18 -7.41 -6.88
CA ASP A 56 -10.52 -6.25 -7.70
C ASP A 56 -9.47 -5.15 -7.50
N VAL A 57 -8.51 -5.10 -8.41
CA VAL A 57 -7.41 -4.12 -8.35
C VAL A 57 -7.88 -2.70 -8.70
N ASP A 58 -8.90 -2.55 -9.54
CA ASP A 58 -9.50 -1.24 -9.83
C ASP A 58 -10.14 -0.65 -8.56
N VAL A 59 -10.90 -1.44 -7.81
CA VAL A 59 -11.47 -1.04 -6.52
C VAL A 59 -10.37 -0.68 -5.51
N LEU A 60 -9.34 -1.53 -5.39
CA LEU A 60 -8.22 -1.27 -4.49
C LEU A 60 -7.54 0.07 -4.79
N GLN A 61 -7.17 0.29 -6.06
CA GLN A 61 -6.45 1.51 -6.45
C GLN A 61 -7.35 2.74 -6.41
N GLY A 62 -8.62 2.63 -6.79
CA GLY A 62 -9.60 3.72 -6.66
C GLY A 62 -9.76 4.19 -5.20
N ASN A 63 -9.85 3.27 -4.23
CA ASN A 63 -9.85 3.63 -2.82
C ASN A 63 -8.57 4.35 -2.39
N ILE A 64 -7.42 3.83 -2.80
CA ILE A 64 -6.11 4.43 -2.47
C ILE A 64 -5.99 5.83 -3.05
N GLU A 65 -6.38 6.02 -4.31
CA GLU A 65 -6.36 7.33 -4.97
C GLU A 65 -7.27 8.32 -4.27
N ALA A 66 -8.52 7.94 -3.97
CA ALA A 66 -9.47 8.80 -3.27
C ALA A 66 -8.93 9.24 -1.90
N VAL A 67 -8.42 8.30 -1.11
CA VAL A 67 -7.88 8.56 0.24
C VAL A 67 -6.63 9.43 0.17
N THR A 68 -5.66 9.09 -0.70
CA THR A 68 -4.40 9.85 -0.77
C THR A 68 -4.60 11.25 -1.35
N ALA A 69 -5.50 11.42 -2.32
CA ALA A 69 -5.85 12.74 -2.86
C ALA A 69 -6.56 13.61 -1.79
N HIS A 70 -7.50 13.04 -1.04
CA HIS A 70 -8.19 13.75 0.03
C HIS A 70 -7.22 14.23 1.12
N ILE A 71 -6.35 13.35 1.62
CA ILE A 71 -5.35 13.71 2.64
C ILE A 71 -4.40 14.77 2.09
N ARG A 72 -3.91 14.61 0.85
CA ARG A 72 -3.00 15.58 0.22
C ARG A 72 -3.62 16.97 0.14
N ARG A 73 -4.89 17.06 -0.28
CA ARG A 73 -5.62 18.32 -0.32
C ARG A 73 -5.69 18.98 1.07
N LYS A 74 -6.08 18.24 2.11
CA LYS A 74 -6.14 18.77 3.49
C LYS A 74 -4.79 19.25 3.99
N LEU A 75 -3.71 18.52 3.72
CA LEU A 75 -2.36 18.92 4.09
C LEU A 75 -1.91 20.19 3.36
N GLN A 76 -2.28 20.34 2.09
CA GLN A 76 -2.03 21.56 1.31
C GLN A 76 -2.79 22.76 1.87
N GLU A 77 -4.08 22.61 2.14
CA GLU A 77 -4.93 23.64 2.73
C GLU A 77 -4.44 24.09 4.13
N ALA A 78 -3.87 23.15 4.89
CA ALA A 78 -3.25 23.42 6.18
C ALA A 78 -1.85 24.05 6.10
N GLY A 79 -1.30 24.26 4.90
CA GLY A 79 0.05 24.78 4.70
C GLY A 79 1.15 23.87 5.25
N THR A 80 0.91 22.55 5.20
CA THR A 80 1.85 21.58 5.78
C THR A 80 3.07 21.41 4.89
N ASP A 81 4.26 21.45 5.49
CA ASP A 81 5.52 21.13 4.82
C ASP A 81 5.70 19.62 4.64
N ASP A 82 6.54 19.23 3.68
CA ASP A 82 6.93 17.83 3.41
C ASP A 82 5.75 16.87 3.21
N ILE A 83 4.76 17.28 2.41
CA ILE A 83 3.54 16.48 2.16
C ILE A 83 3.88 15.09 1.64
N ASP A 84 4.92 14.95 0.79
CA ASP A 84 5.34 13.66 0.23
C ASP A 84 5.92 12.68 1.28
N ARG A 85 6.20 13.16 2.49
CA ARG A 85 6.55 12.29 3.63
C ARG A 85 5.34 11.88 4.47
N LYS A 86 4.20 12.53 4.30
CA LYS A 86 2.97 12.33 5.12
C LYS A 86 1.90 11.56 4.40
N VAL A 87 1.89 11.60 3.06
CA VAL A 87 0.94 10.84 2.24
C VAL A 87 1.65 10.24 1.03
N LEU A 88 1.35 9.00 0.71
CA LEU A 88 1.94 8.29 -0.43
C LEU A 88 1.64 9.03 -1.75
N ARG A 89 2.64 9.05 -2.63
CA ARG A 89 2.52 9.56 -4.00
C ARG A 89 2.73 8.42 -4.99
N PHE A 90 1.66 8.01 -5.64
CA PHE A 90 1.71 6.98 -6.67
C PHE A 90 2.16 7.59 -8.00
N ILE A 91 2.88 6.79 -8.78
CA ILE A 91 3.41 7.17 -10.09
C ILE A 91 2.48 6.62 -11.16
N PRO A 92 1.94 7.47 -12.05
CA PRO A 92 1.04 7.01 -13.09
C PRO A 92 1.78 6.20 -14.17
N VAL A 93 1.05 5.31 -14.80
CA VAL A 93 1.45 4.62 -16.04
C VAL A 93 1.41 5.62 -17.18
N LYS A 94 2.43 5.58 -18.05
CA LYS A 94 2.59 6.56 -19.15
C LYS A 94 1.50 6.49 -20.19
N GLU A 95 0.97 5.30 -20.45
CA GLU A 95 0.03 5.02 -21.53
C GLU A 95 -1.40 5.48 -21.22
N ASP A 96 -1.87 5.26 -20.00
CA ASP A 96 -3.28 5.46 -19.63
C ASP A 96 -3.50 6.31 -18.38
N GLY A 97 -2.41 6.67 -17.68
CA GLY A 97 -2.46 7.48 -16.46
C GLY A 97 -2.92 6.73 -15.21
N LYS A 98 -3.20 5.42 -15.28
CA LYS A 98 -3.58 4.61 -14.12
C LYS A 98 -2.42 4.51 -13.13
N THR A 99 -2.72 4.29 -11.86
CA THR A 99 -1.71 4.11 -10.80
C THR A 99 -1.25 2.67 -10.65
N TYR A 100 -1.66 1.78 -11.54
CA TYR A 100 -1.20 0.40 -11.64
C TYR A 100 -1.06 -0.04 -13.09
N TYR A 101 -0.18 -1.01 -13.33
CA TYR A 101 0.09 -1.64 -14.61
C TYR A 101 -0.17 -3.15 -14.52
N HIS A 102 -0.81 -3.75 -15.55
CA HIS A 102 -0.98 -5.18 -15.70
C HIS A 102 -0.10 -5.70 -16.83
N ASP A 103 0.81 -6.62 -16.52
CA ASP A 103 1.79 -7.14 -17.49
C ASP A 103 1.30 -8.38 -18.26
N GLY A 104 0.04 -8.80 -18.03
CA GLY A 104 -0.57 -10.01 -18.57
C GLY A 104 -0.71 -11.13 -17.54
N GLU A 105 0.09 -11.10 -16.46
CA GLU A 105 0.07 -12.09 -15.37
C GLU A 105 -0.11 -11.44 -14.00
N SER A 106 0.52 -10.30 -13.78
CA SER A 106 0.62 -9.63 -12.48
C SER A 106 0.24 -8.16 -12.58
N TYR A 107 -0.23 -7.63 -11.46
CA TYR A 107 -0.50 -6.21 -11.29
C TYR A 107 0.63 -5.54 -10.52
N TRP A 108 1.09 -4.41 -11.01
CA TRP A 108 2.21 -3.64 -10.48
C TRP A 108 1.78 -2.22 -10.17
N ARG A 109 2.22 -1.67 -9.05
CA ARG A 109 2.08 -0.25 -8.74
C ARG A 109 3.41 0.32 -8.29
N MET A 110 3.58 1.62 -8.48
CA MET A 110 4.79 2.32 -8.10
C MET A 110 4.45 3.56 -7.30
N MET A 111 5.25 3.83 -6.28
CA MET A 111 5.14 5.03 -5.46
C MET A 111 6.52 5.59 -5.13
N VAL A 112 6.57 6.87 -4.76
CA VAL A 112 7.82 7.50 -4.31
C VAL A 112 8.30 6.85 -3.03
N PHE A 113 9.59 6.54 -2.96
CA PHE A 113 10.23 6.03 -1.75
C PHE A 113 10.36 7.14 -0.70
N ILE A 114 9.96 6.86 0.54
CA ILE A 114 10.13 7.78 1.67
C ILE A 114 11.40 7.40 2.42
N PRO A 115 12.48 8.19 2.31
CA PRO A 115 13.75 7.87 2.97
C PRO A 115 13.66 8.01 4.48
N GLY A 116 14.50 7.25 5.20
CA GLY A 116 14.60 7.33 6.66
C GLY A 116 13.44 6.71 7.43
N ALA A 117 12.58 5.94 6.77
CA ALA A 117 11.59 5.11 7.45
C ALA A 117 12.25 3.85 8.02
N HIS A 118 11.88 3.49 9.26
CA HIS A 118 12.37 2.30 9.95
C HIS A 118 11.22 1.42 10.42
N THR A 119 11.38 0.11 10.27
CA THR A 119 10.46 -0.87 10.85
C THR A 119 10.88 -1.18 12.27
N LEU A 120 9.94 -1.09 13.22
CA LEU A 120 10.17 -1.49 14.61
C LEU A 120 9.84 -2.97 14.77
N GLU A 121 10.80 -3.77 15.21
CA GLU A 121 10.63 -5.21 15.44
C GLU A 121 9.94 -5.51 16.78
N ALA A 122 10.07 -4.60 17.75
CA ALA A 122 9.51 -4.77 19.09
C ALA A 122 8.51 -3.67 19.41
N VAL A 123 7.42 -4.05 20.07
CA VAL A 123 6.40 -3.14 20.57
C VAL A 123 6.82 -2.64 21.95
N THR A 124 6.88 -1.31 22.11
CA THR A 124 7.11 -0.62 23.38
C THR A 124 5.91 0.27 23.72
N PRO A 125 5.71 0.67 24.99
CA PRO A 125 4.64 1.64 25.33
C PRO A 125 4.72 2.94 24.51
N GLU A 126 5.94 3.40 24.22
CA GLU A 126 6.15 4.61 23.41
C GLU A 126 5.77 4.38 21.95
N SER A 127 6.24 3.30 21.33
CA SER A 127 5.88 2.98 19.93
C SER A 127 4.39 2.73 19.77
N SER A 128 3.74 2.09 20.76
CA SER A 128 2.28 1.89 20.77
C SER A 128 1.52 3.23 20.85
N ARG A 129 1.98 4.17 21.68
CA ARG A 129 1.39 5.50 21.76
C ARG A 129 1.55 6.27 20.46
N CYS A 130 2.74 6.21 19.83
CA CYS A 130 2.98 6.83 18.55
C CYS A 130 2.09 6.25 17.45
N ALA A 131 1.95 4.92 17.38
CA ALA A 131 1.07 4.24 16.44
C ALA A 131 -0.40 4.63 16.65
N GLY A 132 -0.88 4.61 17.91
CA GLY A 132 -2.24 5.03 18.24
C GLY A 132 -2.53 6.48 17.86
N LYS A 133 -1.57 7.38 18.08
CA LYS A 133 -1.67 8.79 17.64
C LYS A 133 -1.76 8.88 16.11
N ALA A 134 -0.88 8.19 15.38
CA ALA A 134 -0.88 8.21 13.93
C ALA A 134 -2.20 7.67 13.34
N PHE A 135 -2.76 6.59 13.90
CA PHE A 135 -4.07 6.07 13.50
C PHE A 135 -5.20 7.06 13.79
N GLY A 136 -5.19 7.72 14.96
CA GLY A 136 -6.18 8.75 15.30
C GLY A 136 -6.11 9.97 14.37
N GLU A 137 -4.92 10.42 14.02
CA GLU A 137 -4.71 11.50 13.06
C GLU A 137 -5.20 11.10 11.66
N PHE A 138 -4.89 9.89 11.21
CA PHE A 138 -5.37 9.34 9.94
C PHE A 138 -6.91 9.31 9.90
N GLN A 139 -7.56 8.77 10.93
CA GLN A 139 -9.02 8.76 11.02
C GLN A 139 -9.62 10.17 11.01
N SER A 140 -9.01 11.12 11.73
CA SER A 140 -9.45 12.52 11.74
C SER A 140 -9.33 13.19 10.37
N MET A 141 -8.33 12.82 9.58
CA MET A 141 -8.21 13.31 8.21
C MET A 141 -9.30 12.78 7.27
N LEU A 142 -9.86 11.61 7.56
CA LEU A 142 -10.86 10.95 6.72
C LEU A 142 -12.32 11.19 7.15
N VAL A 143 -12.56 11.88 8.24
CA VAL A 143 -13.91 12.06 8.78
C VAL A 143 -14.90 12.72 7.82
N ASP A 144 -14.39 13.54 6.91
CA ASP A 144 -15.13 14.32 5.92
C ASP A 144 -14.80 13.92 4.47
N ILE A 145 -14.28 12.69 4.28
CA ILE A 145 -14.02 12.18 2.92
C ILE A 145 -15.34 11.95 2.18
N ASP A 146 -15.50 12.63 1.06
CA ASP A 146 -16.65 12.47 0.16
C ASP A 146 -16.24 11.53 -0.99
N ALA A 147 -16.11 10.25 -0.66
CA ALA A 147 -15.81 9.20 -1.64
C ALA A 147 -16.51 7.90 -1.25
N ASP A 148 -17.07 7.22 -2.24
CA ASP A 148 -17.68 5.90 -2.08
C ASP A 148 -16.58 4.83 -2.03
N LEU A 149 -15.96 4.69 -0.84
CA LEU A 149 -14.93 3.67 -0.61
C LEU A 149 -15.59 2.28 -0.57
N LYS A 150 -15.06 1.38 -1.38
CA LYS A 150 -15.58 0.01 -1.52
C LYS A 150 -14.72 -0.98 -0.76
N GLU A 151 -15.33 -2.10 -0.38
CA GLU A 151 -14.63 -3.19 0.28
C GLU A 151 -13.66 -3.87 -0.70
N SER A 152 -12.35 -3.78 -0.46
CA SER A 152 -11.31 -4.35 -1.33
C SER A 152 -10.94 -5.80 -0.98
N ILE A 153 -11.26 -6.24 0.23
CA ILE A 153 -11.17 -7.65 0.69
C ILE A 153 -12.50 -7.99 1.33
N PRO A 154 -13.36 -8.75 0.63
CA PRO A 154 -14.69 -9.11 1.15
C PRO A 154 -14.60 -9.74 2.54
N ASP A 155 -15.48 -9.32 3.44
CA ASP A 155 -15.60 -9.87 4.79
C ASP A 155 -14.32 -9.80 5.65
N PHE A 156 -13.34 -8.96 5.34
CA PHE A 156 -12.06 -8.93 6.05
C PHE A 156 -12.23 -8.65 7.55
N HIS A 157 -13.11 -7.71 7.90
CA HIS A 157 -13.43 -7.34 9.29
C HIS A 157 -14.82 -7.82 9.74
N ASN A 158 -15.43 -8.80 9.06
CA ASN A 158 -16.70 -9.40 9.47
C ASN A 158 -16.49 -10.31 10.69
N MET A 159 -16.65 -9.74 11.89
CA MET A 159 -16.40 -10.43 13.16
C MET A 159 -17.39 -11.58 13.40
N GLU A 160 -18.63 -11.50 12.90
CA GLU A 160 -19.61 -12.60 12.99
C GLU A 160 -19.16 -13.79 12.18
N LEU A 161 -18.71 -13.55 10.94
CA LEU A 161 -18.12 -14.59 10.10
C LEU A 161 -16.89 -15.23 10.79
N ARG A 162 -15.99 -14.43 11.34
CA ARG A 162 -14.79 -14.94 12.02
C ARG A 162 -15.12 -15.78 13.25
N LEU A 163 -16.11 -15.35 14.05
CA LEU A 163 -16.58 -16.11 15.22
C LEU A 163 -17.22 -17.43 14.81
N ARG A 164 -18.02 -17.43 13.73
CA ARG A 164 -18.61 -18.67 13.19
C ARG A 164 -17.52 -19.65 12.73
N GLN A 165 -16.56 -19.18 11.93
CA GLN A 165 -15.43 -19.97 11.46
C GLN A 165 -14.62 -20.58 12.63
N LEU A 166 -14.36 -19.78 13.67
CA LEU A 166 -13.69 -20.28 14.87
C LEU A 166 -14.48 -21.40 15.56
N ARG A 167 -15.79 -21.23 15.74
CA ARG A 167 -16.66 -22.26 16.36
C ARG A 167 -16.67 -23.54 15.55
N GLU A 168 -16.77 -23.45 14.24
CA GLU A 168 -16.74 -24.60 13.32
C GLU A 168 -15.37 -25.32 13.39
N ALA A 169 -14.26 -24.58 13.41
CA ALA A 169 -12.94 -25.15 13.55
C ALA A 169 -12.75 -25.88 14.89
N VAL A 170 -13.18 -25.28 16.00
CA VAL A 170 -13.15 -25.91 17.33
C VAL A 170 -13.99 -27.19 17.37
N ALA A 171 -15.20 -27.15 16.78
CA ALA A 171 -16.05 -28.34 16.70
C ALA A 171 -15.41 -29.46 15.88
N SER A 172 -14.75 -29.12 14.77
CA SER A 172 -14.03 -30.08 13.92
C SER A 172 -12.82 -30.69 14.63
N LEU A 173 -12.07 -29.90 15.40
CA LEU A 173 -10.92 -30.37 16.17
C LEU A 173 -11.33 -31.34 17.31
N SER A 174 -12.49 -31.11 17.93
CA SER A 174 -13.01 -32.02 18.97
C SER A 174 -13.32 -33.44 18.46
N LEU A 175 -13.54 -33.59 17.15
CA LEU A 175 -13.75 -34.90 16.50
C LEU A 175 -12.45 -35.64 16.16
N ILE A 176 -11.32 -34.97 16.15
CA ILE A 176 -10.00 -35.57 15.85
C ILE A 176 -9.37 -36.20 17.11
N HIS A 177 -9.77 -35.79 18.31
CA HIS A 177 -9.26 -36.28 19.58
C HIS A 177 -10.12 -37.40 20.24
N ILE A 178 -11.08 -37.89 19.53
CA ILE A 178 -11.86 -39.07 19.90
C ILE A 178 -11.41 -40.25 19.04
#